data_3d8ecaa7025f30e67ae7f368e53c93db
#
_entry.id   3d8ecaa7025f30e67ae7f368e53c93db
#
_cell.length_a   1.000
_cell.length_b   1.000
_cell.length_c   1.000
_cell.angle_alpha   90.00
_cell.angle_beta   90.00
_cell.angle_gamma   90.00
#
_symmetry.space_group_name_H-M   'P 1'
#
loop_
_entity.id
_entity.type
_entity.pdbx_description
1 polymer ?
#
loop_
_entity_poly.entity_id
_entity_poly.type
_entity_poly.pdbx_seq_one_letter_code
_entity_poly.pdbx_strand_id
1 'polypeptide(L)'
;SFNTAQDHKRVLEGDKGKNTGGMGAYSPSRLINDKLEKKIVNKIIKPTLEGLSELGTNYKGFLYTGLMIVNDEPYLIEYNVRMGDPETEVVIPRITSDLLNLFKGIDDGTFSEKDLHINEDTATTVILVSGGYPEKYEKGKVITGLEDVENSITFHAGTKSSEDAILTNGGRVLAITSFGKDIENALSKSFVNAEKISYEGKYYRKDIGFDL
;
A
#
# COMPACT_ATOMS: atom_id res chain seq x y z
N SER A 1 15.20 2.45 8.00
CA SER A 1 14.25 1.99 6.95
C SER A 1 12.90 2.69 7.11
N PHE A 2 12.16 2.81 6.00
CA PHE A 2 10.75 3.18 6.04
C PHE A 2 9.91 2.06 6.65
N ASN A 3 8.62 2.30 6.85
CA ASN A 3 7.68 1.30 7.32
C ASN A 3 7.61 0.08 6.39
N THR A 4 7.32 -1.06 7.00
CA THR A 4 6.97 -2.29 6.28
C THR A 4 5.48 -2.32 5.96
N ALA A 5 5.11 -3.01 4.89
CA ALA A 5 3.72 -3.29 4.54
C ALA A 5 3.60 -4.72 4.03
N GLN A 6 2.39 -5.27 4.10
CA GLN A 6 2.05 -6.56 3.50
C GLN A 6 0.85 -6.38 2.58
N ASP A 7 0.96 -6.93 1.37
CA ASP A 7 -0.03 -6.82 0.30
C ASP A 7 -0.68 -8.18 0.03
N HIS A 8 -1.92 -8.14 -0.43
CA HIS A 8 -2.73 -9.30 -0.81
C HIS A 8 -2.92 -9.31 -2.33
N LYS A 9 -2.12 -10.12 -3.03
CA LYS A 9 -2.01 -10.11 -4.51
C LYS A 9 -3.14 -10.82 -5.24
N ARG A 10 -3.77 -11.83 -4.66
CA ARG A 10 -4.79 -12.62 -5.33
C ARG A 10 -6.13 -11.92 -5.35
N VAL A 11 -6.85 -12.06 -6.48
CA VAL A 11 -8.13 -11.35 -6.69
C VAL A 11 -9.26 -11.90 -5.83
N LEU A 12 -9.28 -13.20 -5.52
CA LEU A 12 -10.35 -13.85 -4.75
C LEU A 12 -9.93 -14.11 -3.31
N GLU A 13 -10.93 -14.24 -2.46
CA GLU A 13 -10.78 -14.64 -1.05
C GLU A 13 -10.05 -15.99 -0.90
N GLY A 14 -9.39 -16.19 0.25
CA GLY A 14 -8.57 -17.35 0.52
C GLY A 14 -7.35 -17.47 -0.39
N ASP A 15 -6.86 -16.33 -0.86
CA ASP A 15 -5.67 -16.22 -1.72
C ASP A 15 -5.79 -17.01 -3.02
N LYS A 16 -6.97 -16.97 -3.64
CA LYS A 16 -7.30 -17.70 -4.87
C LYS A 16 -7.40 -16.75 -6.06
N GLY A 17 -7.51 -17.36 -7.25
CA GLY A 17 -7.65 -16.64 -8.51
C GLY A 17 -6.32 -16.09 -9.02
N LYS A 18 -6.40 -15.10 -9.91
CA LYS A 18 -5.24 -14.51 -10.58
C LYS A 18 -4.53 -13.49 -9.70
N ASN A 19 -3.24 -13.30 -9.95
CA ASN A 19 -2.49 -12.17 -9.38
C ASN A 19 -3.02 -10.85 -9.94
N THR A 20 -3.00 -9.84 -9.08
CA THR A 20 -3.40 -8.47 -9.37
C THR A 20 -2.28 -7.49 -9.05
N GLY A 21 -2.54 -6.21 -9.15
CA GLY A 21 -1.67 -5.17 -8.60
C GLY A 21 -1.70 -5.08 -7.07
N GLY A 22 -2.65 -5.74 -6.42
CA GLY A 22 -2.92 -5.74 -4.98
C GLY A 22 -4.38 -5.43 -4.70
N MET A 23 -4.99 -6.22 -3.81
CA MET A 23 -6.41 -6.12 -3.40
C MET A 23 -6.58 -5.45 -2.04
N GLY A 24 -5.49 -5.19 -1.37
CA GLY A 24 -5.42 -4.53 -0.07
C GLY A 24 -4.07 -4.74 0.58
N ALA A 25 -3.76 -3.89 1.54
CA ALA A 25 -2.51 -3.95 2.29
C ALA A 25 -2.71 -3.46 3.73
N TYR A 26 -1.72 -3.78 4.57
CA TYR A 26 -1.63 -3.21 5.90
C TYR A 26 -0.18 -2.86 6.27
N SER A 27 -0.01 -1.93 7.18
CA SER A 27 1.28 -1.46 7.70
C SER A 27 1.16 -1.14 9.20
N PRO A 28 2.12 -1.58 10.05
CA PRO A 28 3.31 -2.37 9.73
C PRO A 28 2.98 -3.84 9.46
N SER A 29 3.86 -4.54 8.73
CA SER A 29 3.73 -5.99 8.56
C SER A 29 4.06 -6.72 9.87
N ARG A 30 3.18 -7.63 10.31
CA ARG A 30 3.42 -8.48 11.50
C ARG A 30 4.51 -9.54 11.30
N LEU A 31 4.84 -9.85 10.06
CA LEU A 31 5.91 -10.80 9.75
C LEU A 31 7.29 -10.27 10.11
N ILE A 32 7.45 -8.94 10.17
CA ILE A 32 8.74 -8.30 10.34
C ILE A 32 8.96 -7.96 11.82
N ASN A 33 9.87 -8.67 12.45
CA ASN A 33 10.43 -8.35 13.77
C ASN A 33 11.85 -7.78 13.63
N ASP A 34 12.40 -7.24 14.72
CA ASP A 34 13.73 -6.60 14.75
C ASP A 34 14.85 -7.49 14.18
N LYS A 35 14.78 -8.81 14.43
CA LYS A 35 15.77 -9.77 13.94
C LYS A 35 15.69 -9.93 12.43
N LEU A 36 14.49 -10.05 11.91
CA LEU A 36 14.25 -10.19 10.47
C LEU A 36 14.56 -8.87 9.75
N GLU A 37 14.18 -7.73 10.31
CA GLU A 37 14.54 -6.42 9.75
C GLU A 37 16.05 -6.25 9.62
N LYS A 38 16.83 -6.60 10.66
CA LYS A 38 18.29 -6.59 10.58
C LYS A 38 18.84 -7.51 9.50
N LYS A 39 18.24 -8.69 9.29
CA LYS A 39 18.63 -9.57 8.17
C LYS A 39 18.35 -8.91 6.81
N ILE A 40 17.15 -8.33 6.63
CA ILE A 40 16.76 -7.64 5.39
C ILE A 40 17.74 -6.50 5.09
N VAL A 41 18.00 -5.65 6.08
CA VAL A 41 18.93 -4.52 5.93
C VAL A 41 20.33 -5.01 5.54
N ASN A 42 20.88 -6.00 6.27
CA ASN A 42 22.26 -6.41 6.06
C ASN A 42 22.46 -7.31 4.82
N LYS A 43 21.48 -8.16 4.46
CA LYS A 43 21.61 -9.09 3.35
C LYS A 43 21.12 -8.54 2.01
N ILE A 44 20.20 -7.56 2.04
CA ILE A 44 19.54 -7.08 0.83
C ILE A 44 19.76 -5.56 0.64
N ILE A 45 19.33 -4.73 1.60
CA ILE A 45 19.31 -3.28 1.39
C ILE A 45 20.73 -2.71 1.27
N LYS A 46 21.58 -2.97 2.26
CA LYS A 46 22.96 -2.45 2.26
C LYS A 46 23.76 -2.89 1.05
N PRO A 47 23.83 -4.21 0.71
CA PRO A 47 24.57 -4.66 -0.48
C PRO A 47 24.04 -4.04 -1.78
N THR A 48 22.72 -3.81 -1.86
CA THR A 48 22.13 -3.14 -3.04
C THR A 48 22.60 -1.69 -3.17
N LEU A 49 22.57 -0.94 -2.08
CA LEU A 49 23.02 0.46 -2.08
C LEU A 49 24.52 0.58 -2.34
N GLU A 50 25.33 -0.32 -1.76
CA GLU A 50 26.77 -0.42 -2.01
C GLU A 50 27.05 -0.72 -3.49
N GLY A 51 26.38 -1.72 -4.06
CA GLY A 51 26.50 -2.07 -5.49
C GLY A 51 26.07 -0.93 -6.43
N LEU A 52 25.01 -0.21 -6.10
CA LEU A 52 24.62 0.99 -6.88
C LEU A 52 25.70 2.06 -6.83
N SER A 53 26.31 2.26 -5.67
CA SER A 53 27.41 3.22 -5.51
C SER A 53 28.65 2.79 -6.30
N GLU A 54 29.03 1.51 -6.29
CA GLU A 54 30.14 0.96 -7.06
C GLU A 54 29.93 1.10 -8.59
N LEU A 55 28.69 1.02 -9.04
CA LEU A 55 28.30 1.30 -10.42
C LEU A 55 28.28 2.79 -10.79
N GLY A 56 28.66 3.67 -9.85
CA GLY A 56 28.67 5.12 -10.05
C GLY A 56 27.27 5.75 -10.05
N THR A 57 26.27 5.06 -9.58
CA THR A 57 24.89 5.57 -9.50
C THR A 57 24.67 6.28 -8.18
N ASN A 58 24.47 7.60 -8.23
CA ASN A 58 24.03 8.38 -7.07
C ASN A 58 22.51 8.28 -6.94
N TYR A 59 22.04 7.13 -6.40
CA TYR A 59 20.61 6.87 -6.27
C TYR A 59 19.99 7.70 -5.15
N LYS A 60 18.98 8.51 -5.49
CA LYS A 60 18.13 9.24 -4.55
C LYS A 60 16.67 8.92 -4.84
N GLY A 61 15.90 8.52 -3.84
CA GLY A 61 14.49 8.19 -3.99
C GLY A 61 14.06 6.96 -3.19
N PHE A 62 12.94 6.38 -3.56
CA PHE A 62 12.41 5.18 -2.92
C PHE A 62 12.99 3.92 -3.56
N LEU A 63 13.62 3.10 -2.75
CA LEU A 63 13.97 1.73 -3.10
C LEU A 63 12.96 0.78 -2.42
N TYR A 64 11.95 0.39 -3.16
CA TYR A 64 11.00 -0.64 -2.72
C TYR A 64 11.60 -2.01 -2.94
N THR A 65 11.58 -2.84 -1.90
CA THR A 65 12.04 -4.24 -1.95
C THR A 65 10.85 -5.18 -1.74
N GLY A 66 10.42 -5.85 -2.79
CA GLY A 66 9.44 -6.94 -2.72
C GLY A 66 10.11 -8.19 -2.17
N LEU A 67 9.65 -8.67 -1.02
CA LEU A 67 10.28 -9.78 -0.31
C LEU A 67 9.31 -10.94 -0.12
N MET A 68 9.86 -12.16 -0.17
CA MET A 68 9.22 -13.37 0.35
C MET A 68 9.96 -13.79 1.62
N ILE A 69 9.23 -14.04 2.69
CA ILE A 69 9.79 -14.55 3.94
C ILE A 69 9.51 -16.05 4.02
N VAL A 70 10.57 -16.85 4.11
CA VAL A 70 10.47 -18.31 4.23
C VAL A 70 11.36 -18.77 5.39
N ASN A 71 10.77 -19.36 6.42
CA ASN A 71 11.48 -19.84 7.62
C ASN A 71 12.40 -18.76 8.24
N ASP A 72 11.87 -17.57 8.47
CA ASP A 72 12.60 -16.39 8.98
C ASP A 72 13.80 -15.95 8.13
N GLU A 73 13.87 -16.31 6.85
CA GLU A 73 14.85 -15.82 5.90
C GLU A 73 14.18 -14.98 4.81
N PRO A 74 14.72 -13.77 4.52
CA PRO A 74 14.19 -12.92 3.47
C PRO A 74 14.77 -13.30 2.11
N TYR A 75 13.91 -13.45 1.13
CA TYR A 75 14.23 -13.64 -0.28
C TYR A 75 13.73 -12.46 -1.09
N LEU A 76 14.63 -11.84 -1.84
CA LEU A 76 14.28 -10.76 -2.74
C LEU A 76 13.54 -11.31 -3.96
N ILE A 77 12.37 -10.75 -4.26
CA ILE A 77 11.58 -11.05 -5.45
C ILE A 77 11.84 -10.00 -6.52
N GLU A 78 11.72 -8.72 -6.15
CA GLU A 78 11.87 -7.60 -7.07
C GLU A 78 12.31 -6.32 -6.36
N TYR A 79 12.89 -5.41 -7.15
CA TYR A 79 13.06 -4.01 -6.78
C TYR A 79 12.11 -3.13 -7.59
N ASN A 80 11.62 -2.06 -6.95
CA ASN A 80 10.96 -0.99 -7.64
C ASN A 80 11.57 0.35 -7.21
N VAL A 81 11.74 1.26 -8.17
CA VAL A 81 12.29 2.62 -7.94
C VAL A 81 11.19 3.63 -7.60
N ARG A 82 10.11 3.16 -7.06
CA ARG A 82 8.93 3.91 -6.60
C ARG A 82 8.30 3.14 -5.46
N MET A 83 7.38 3.79 -4.77
CA MET A 83 6.57 3.12 -3.75
C MET A 83 5.67 2.04 -4.38
N GLY A 84 5.33 1.02 -3.59
CA GLY A 84 4.35 0.01 -3.97
C GLY A 84 2.92 0.57 -4.03
N ASP A 85 2.05 -0.10 -4.72
CA ASP A 85 0.63 0.19 -4.80
C ASP A 85 -0.12 -1.17 -4.70
N PRO A 86 -0.81 -1.45 -3.55
CA PRO A 86 -1.41 -0.49 -2.63
C PRO A 86 -0.62 -0.19 -1.34
N GLU A 87 0.67 -0.47 -1.26
CA GLU A 87 1.45 -0.24 -0.03
C GLU A 87 1.60 1.26 0.29
N THR A 88 1.64 2.11 -0.72
CA THR A 88 1.70 3.58 -0.54
C THR A 88 0.56 4.09 0.30
N GLU A 89 -0.66 3.57 0.09
CA GLU A 89 -1.88 3.98 0.75
C GLU A 89 -1.92 3.62 2.25
N VAL A 90 -0.99 2.78 2.72
CA VAL A 90 -0.87 2.44 4.15
C VAL A 90 0.45 2.93 4.76
N VAL A 91 1.49 3.17 3.95
CA VAL A 91 2.81 3.62 4.44
C VAL A 91 2.87 5.14 4.56
N ILE A 92 2.53 5.87 3.49
CA ILE A 92 2.62 7.34 3.46
C ILE A 92 1.70 8.01 4.50
N PRO A 93 0.42 7.60 4.67
CA PRO A 93 -0.44 8.21 5.67
C PRO A 93 0.03 8.04 7.11
N ARG A 94 0.90 7.07 7.40
CA ARG A 94 1.50 6.88 8.71
C ARG A 94 2.67 7.84 8.98
N ILE A 95 3.21 8.50 7.97
CA ILE A 95 4.28 9.48 8.14
C ILE A 95 3.67 10.78 8.68
N THR A 96 4.12 11.21 9.85
CA THR A 96 3.67 12.45 10.49
C THR A 96 4.64 13.61 10.27
N SER A 97 5.83 13.33 9.76
CA SER A 97 6.79 14.36 9.34
C SER A 97 6.32 15.04 8.05
N ASP A 98 6.78 16.28 7.84
CA ASP A 98 6.56 16.97 6.58
C ASP A 98 7.35 16.29 5.43
N LEU A 99 6.61 15.70 4.48
CA LEU A 99 7.19 14.94 3.36
C LEU A 99 8.06 15.80 2.46
N LEU A 100 7.70 17.07 2.24
CA LEU A 100 8.50 17.97 1.39
C LEU A 100 9.85 18.23 2.02
N ASN A 101 9.90 18.44 3.34
CA ASN A 101 11.16 18.62 4.06
C ASN A 101 12.01 17.34 4.03
N LEU A 102 11.40 16.15 4.15
CA LEU A 102 12.12 14.88 4.02
C LEU A 102 12.74 14.75 2.62
N PHE A 103 11.97 15.03 1.56
CA PHE A 103 12.46 14.95 0.18
C PHE A 103 13.58 15.96 -0.10
N LYS A 104 13.45 17.20 0.41
CA LYS A 104 14.50 18.20 0.33
C LYS A 104 15.77 17.73 1.04
N GLY A 105 15.64 17.15 2.24
CA GLY A 105 16.78 16.62 2.98
C GLY A 105 17.47 15.44 2.26
N ILE A 106 16.72 14.61 1.52
CA ILE A 106 17.30 13.57 0.67
C ILE A 106 18.08 14.19 -0.51
N ASP A 107 17.56 15.26 -1.11
CA ASP A 107 18.19 15.90 -2.25
C ASP A 107 19.49 16.63 -1.87
N ASP A 108 19.47 17.42 -0.81
CA ASP A 108 20.63 18.21 -0.35
C ASP A 108 21.57 17.42 0.59
N GLY A 109 21.23 16.18 0.95
CA GLY A 109 22.04 15.30 1.79
C GLY A 109 21.97 15.62 3.29
N THR A 110 21.01 16.41 3.73
CA THR A 110 20.80 16.76 5.15
C THR A 110 19.84 15.82 5.87
N PHE A 111 19.19 14.88 5.16
CA PHE A 111 18.24 13.94 5.75
C PHE A 111 18.87 13.11 6.87
N SER A 112 18.18 13.03 7.97
CA SER A 112 18.49 12.15 9.11
C SER A 112 17.31 11.25 9.43
N GLU A 113 17.56 10.01 9.86
CA GLU A 113 16.48 9.11 10.32
C GLU A 113 15.65 9.72 11.47
N LYS A 114 16.22 10.64 12.23
CA LYS A 114 15.54 11.36 13.32
C LYS A 114 14.45 12.32 12.83
N ASP A 115 14.51 12.70 11.55
CA ASP A 115 13.52 13.61 10.95
C ASP A 115 12.25 12.86 10.53
N LEU A 116 12.33 11.53 10.45
CA LEU A 116 11.22 10.66 10.07
C LEU A 116 10.42 10.25 11.32
N HIS A 117 9.23 10.80 11.46
CA HIS A 117 8.27 10.43 12.50
C HIS A 117 7.11 9.64 11.88
N ILE A 118 6.72 8.57 12.55
CA ILE A 118 5.74 7.61 12.06
C ILE A 118 4.67 7.41 13.13
N ASN A 119 3.41 7.47 12.74
CA ASN A 119 2.28 7.13 13.61
C ASN A 119 2.38 5.64 14.02
N GLU A 120 2.20 5.36 15.31
CA GLU A 120 2.23 4.01 15.87
C GLU A 120 0.99 3.19 15.50
N ASP A 121 -0.12 3.86 15.16
CA ASP A 121 -1.33 3.19 14.73
C ASP A 121 -1.09 2.36 13.46
N THR A 122 -1.78 1.23 13.39
CA THR A 122 -1.83 0.40 12.18
C THR A 122 -2.69 1.09 11.13
N ALA A 123 -2.23 1.07 9.89
CA ALA A 123 -3.03 1.46 8.72
C ALA A 123 -3.38 0.23 7.88
N THR A 124 -4.61 0.16 7.41
CA THR A 124 -5.09 -0.86 6.48
C THR A 124 -5.77 -0.22 5.29
N THR A 125 -5.64 -0.81 4.11
CA THR A 125 -6.37 -0.38 2.91
C THR A 125 -7.09 -1.54 2.25
N VAL A 126 -8.30 -1.29 1.79
CA VAL A 126 -9.12 -2.24 1.01
C VAL A 126 -9.34 -1.64 -0.38
N ILE A 127 -9.01 -2.40 -1.41
CA ILE A 127 -9.10 -1.95 -2.80
C ILE A 127 -10.44 -2.34 -3.39
N LEU A 128 -11.23 -1.35 -3.81
CA LEU A 128 -12.45 -1.54 -4.57
C LEU A 128 -12.11 -1.62 -6.05
N VAL A 129 -12.54 -2.69 -6.73
CA VAL A 129 -12.19 -2.96 -8.12
C VAL A 129 -13.44 -3.03 -9.00
N SER A 130 -13.25 -2.81 -10.31
CA SER A 130 -14.28 -3.02 -11.32
C SER A 130 -14.55 -4.52 -11.52
N GLY A 131 -15.81 -4.88 -11.76
CA GLY A 131 -16.20 -6.27 -12.05
C GLY A 131 -15.44 -6.81 -13.27
N GLY A 132 -14.85 -7.99 -13.09
CA GLY A 132 -14.01 -8.63 -14.10
C GLY A 132 -12.51 -8.39 -13.96
N TYR A 133 -12.08 -7.41 -13.13
CA TYR A 133 -10.66 -7.21 -12.83
C TYR A 133 -10.01 -8.49 -12.24
N PRO A 134 -8.77 -8.86 -12.61
CA PRO A 134 -7.78 -8.15 -13.43
C PRO A 134 -7.90 -8.36 -14.95
N GLU A 135 -8.95 -9.01 -15.42
CA GLU A 135 -9.18 -9.24 -16.84
C GLU A 135 -9.94 -8.07 -17.50
N LYS A 136 -10.90 -8.38 -18.37
CA LYS A 136 -11.73 -7.36 -19.02
C LYS A 136 -12.76 -6.80 -18.03
N TYR A 137 -12.82 -5.51 -17.94
CA TYR A 137 -13.77 -4.78 -17.10
C TYR A 137 -14.34 -3.58 -17.86
N GLU A 138 -15.54 -3.16 -17.47
CA GLU A 138 -16.16 -1.96 -17.99
C GLU A 138 -15.76 -0.73 -17.19
N LYS A 139 -15.77 0.43 -17.85
CA LYS A 139 -15.50 1.75 -17.26
C LYS A 139 -16.74 2.62 -17.33
N GLY A 140 -16.72 3.79 -16.68
CA GLY A 140 -17.78 4.80 -16.78
C GLY A 140 -18.99 4.53 -15.88
N LYS A 141 -18.86 3.62 -14.90
CA LYS A 141 -19.91 3.39 -13.90
C LYS A 141 -19.89 4.52 -12.88
N VAL A 142 -21.06 5.09 -12.55
CA VAL A 142 -21.18 6.15 -11.54
C VAL A 142 -20.85 5.60 -10.16
N ILE A 143 -20.01 6.33 -9.43
CA ILE A 143 -19.64 6.02 -8.05
C ILE A 143 -20.46 6.90 -7.12
N THR A 144 -21.11 6.29 -6.12
CA THR A 144 -21.93 6.97 -5.10
C THR A 144 -21.46 6.57 -3.70
N GLY A 145 -21.85 7.34 -2.68
CA GLY A 145 -21.51 7.06 -1.26
C GLY A 145 -20.11 7.48 -0.86
N LEU A 146 -19.41 8.27 -1.68
CA LEU A 146 -18.10 8.81 -1.31
C LEU A 146 -18.22 9.81 -0.14
N GLU A 147 -19.30 10.56 -0.10
CA GLU A 147 -19.65 11.52 0.93
C GLU A 147 -20.02 10.89 2.28
N ASP A 148 -20.37 9.62 2.28
CA ASP A 148 -20.74 8.87 3.48
C ASP A 148 -19.53 8.23 4.19
N VAL A 149 -18.33 8.33 3.60
CA VAL A 149 -17.11 7.78 4.19
C VAL A 149 -16.68 8.58 5.41
N GLU A 150 -16.51 7.91 6.54
CA GLU A 150 -16.15 8.54 7.82
C GLU A 150 -14.93 7.89 8.45
N ASN A 151 -14.03 8.71 9.03
CA ASN A 151 -12.82 8.23 9.74
C ASN A 151 -11.93 7.32 8.91
N SER A 152 -11.96 7.47 7.59
CA SER A 152 -11.13 6.78 6.61
C SER A 152 -10.70 7.75 5.51
N ILE A 153 -9.61 7.44 4.85
CA ILE A 153 -9.14 8.18 3.68
C ILE A 153 -9.58 7.41 2.43
N THR A 154 -10.22 8.08 1.50
CA THR A 154 -10.54 7.52 0.19
C THR A 154 -9.53 8.01 -0.83
N PHE A 155 -8.67 7.11 -1.31
CA PHE A 155 -7.76 7.42 -2.41
C PHE A 155 -8.39 7.04 -3.74
N HIS A 156 -8.33 7.98 -4.68
CA HIS A 156 -8.77 7.78 -6.05
C HIS A 156 -7.65 7.16 -6.88
N ALA A 157 -7.89 5.95 -7.42
CA ALA A 157 -7.00 5.28 -8.35
C ALA A 157 -7.57 5.36 -9.78
N GLY A 158 -8.29 4.35 -10.22
CA GLY A 158 -8.91 4.31 -11.53
C GLY A 158 -10.26 5.03 -11.57
N THR A 159 -10.29 6.31 -11.29
CA THR A 159 -11.49 7.15 -11.38
C THR A 159 -11.30 8.31 -12.36
N LYS A 160 -12.38 8.92 -12.77
CA LYS A 160 -12.39 10.19 -13.51
C LYS A 160 -13.59 11.04 -13.10
N SER A 161 -13.42 12.36 -13.08
CA SER A 161 -14.52 13.30 -12.91
C SER A 161 -15.33 13.40 -14.22
N SER A 162 -16.63 13.55 -14.09
CA SER A 162 -17.57 14.02 -15.09
C SER A 162 -18.29 15.24 -14.53
N GLU A 163 -19.06 15.96 -15.33
CA GLU A 163 -19.67 17.24 -14.92
C GLU A 163 -20.33 17.16 -13.54
N ASP A 164 -21.12 16.11 -13.27
CA ASP A 164 -21.87 15.96 -12.02
C ASP A 164 -21.56 14.66 -11.26
N ALA A 165 -20.54 13.89 -11.65
CA ALA A 165 -20.29 12.59 -11.04
C ALA A 165 -18.82 12.15 -11.08
N ILE A 166 -18.47 11.26 -10.20
CA ILE A 166 -17.22 10.48 -10.27
C ILE A 166 -17.53 9.13 -10.91
N LEU A 167 -16.73 8.74 -11.89
CA LEU A 167 -16.91 7.51 -12.65
C LEU A 167 -15.74 6.58 -12.52
N THR A 168 -15.98 5.26 -12.63
CA THR A 168 -14.91 4.26 -12.75
C THR A 168 -14.15 4.47 -14.06
N ASN A 169 -12.81 4.37 -14.03
CA ASN A 169 -11.94 4.51 -15.20
C ASN A 169 -10.75 3.54 -15.21
N GLY A 170 -10.73 2.60 -14.28
CA GLY A 170 -9.65 1.61 -14.15
C GLY A 170 -10.12 0.30 -13.53
N GLY A 171 -9.22 -0.66 -13.44
CA GLY A 171 -9.47 -1.95 -12.78
C GLY A 171 -9.54 -1.79 -11.28
N ARG A 172 -8.48 -1.24 -10.65
CA ARG A 172 -8.53 -0.77 -9.26
C ARG A 172 -9.08 0.66 -9.29
N VAL A 173 -10.16 0.89 -8.55
CA VAL A 173 -10.98 2.11 -8.65
C VAL A 173 -10.70 3.03 -7.47
N LEU A 174 -10.83 2.51 -6.25
CA LEU A 174 -10.65 3.28 -5.02
C LEU A 174 -9.87 2.43 -4.00
N ALA A 175 -9.14 3.11 -3.12
CA ALA A 175 -8.53 2.50 -1.94
C ALA A 175 -9.12 3.15 -0.69
N ILE A 176 -9.63 2.34 0.24
CA ILE A 176 -10.22 2.80 1.49
C ILE A 176 -9.25 2.50 2.63
N THR A 177 -8.57 3.54 3.10
CA THR A 177 -7.54 3.44 4.13
C THR A 177 -8.04 3.94 5.48
N SER A 178 -7.84 3.13 6.50
CA SER A 178 -8.23 3.45 7.88
C SER A 178 -7.11 3.20 8.87
N PHE A 179 -7.16 3.91 9.98
CA PHE A 179 -6.25 3.74 11.11
C PHE A 179 -6.93 3.05 12.28
N GLY A 180 -6.17 2.25 13.03
CA GLY A 180 -6.62 1.61 14.25
C GLY A 180 -5.45 1.27 15.17
N LYS A 181 -5.75 1.06 16.47
CA LYS A 181 -4.76 0.60 17.44
C LYS A 181 -4.16 -0.77 17.09
N ASP A 182 -4.91 -1.54 16.33
CA ASP A 182 -4.56 -2.85 15.79
C ASP A 182 -5.14 -3.02 14.39
N ILE A 183 -4.74 -4.09 13.71
CA ILE A 183 -5.16 -4.36 12.33
C ILE A 183 -6.67 -4.61 12.26
N GLU A 184 -7.23 -5.33 13.21
CA GLU A 184 -8.65 -5.69 13.26
C GLU A 184 -9.52 -4.43 13.34
N ASN A 185 -9.15 -3.48 14.20
CA ASN A 185 -9.83 -2.19 14.29
C ASN A 185 -9.73 -1.36 13.01
N ALA A 186 -8.55 -1.30 12.41
CA ALA A 186 -8.33 -0.59 11.15
C ALA A 186 -9.12 -1.24 10.00
N LEU A 187 -9.06 -2.57 9.85
CA LEU A 187 -9.80 -3.31 8.83
C LEU A 187 -11.31 -3.15 8.97
N SER A 188 -11.85 -3.26 10.19
CA SER A 188 -13.27 -3.07 10.45
C SER A 188 -13.76 -1.73 9.90
N LYS A 189 -13.03 -0.64 10.13
CA LYS A 189 -13.36 0.68 9.58
C LYS A 189 -13.27 0.73 8.06
N SER A 190 -12.20 0.14 7.49
CA SER A 190 -12.04 0.08 6.03
C SER A 190 -13.19 -0.68 5.36
N PHE A 191 -13.62 -1.80 5.93
CA PHE A 191 -14.73 -2.59 5.40
C PHE A 191 -16.08 -1.88 5.52
N VAL A 192 -16.37 -1.26 6.69
CA VAL A 192 -17.61 -0.49 6.88
C VAL A 192 -17.71 0.63 5.84
N ASN A 193 -16.62 1.34 5.57
CA ASN A 193 -16.62 2.40 4.59
C ASN A 193 -16.60 1.88 3.13
N ALA A 194 -15.97 0.76 2.87
CA ALA A 194 -16.03 0.09 1.56
C ALA A 194 -17.47 -0.31 1.18
N GLU A 195 -18.28 -0.73 2.17
CA GLU A 195 -19.71 -1.06 1.94
C GLU A 195 -20.56 0.16 1.58
N LYS A 196 -20.28 1.36 2.13
CA LYS A 196 -21.03 2.59 1.83
C LYS A 196 -20.87 3.02 0.37
N ILE A 197 -19.73 2.76 -0.25
CA ILE A 197 -19.47 3.12 -1.64
C ILE A 197 -20.13 2.12 -2.58
N SER A 198 -20.80 2.61 -3.64
CA SER A 198 -21.49 1.76 -4.59
C SER A 198 -21.19 2.18 -6.03
N TYR A 199 -21.02 1.19 -6.90
CA TYR A 199 -21.04 1.28 -8.36
C TYR A 199 -21.30 -0.09 -8.96
N GLU A 200 -21.80 -0.14 -10.18
CA GLU A 200 -22.12 -1.40 -10.87
C GLU A 200 -20.87 -2.26 -11.06
N GLY A 201 -20.96 -3.52 -10.61
CA GLY A 201 -19.86 -4.47 -10.69
C GLY A 201 -18.78 -4.27 -9.61
N LYS A 202 -19.03 -3.48 -8.56
CA LYS A 202 -18.10 -3.33 -7.44
C LYS A 202 -17.75 -4.69 -6.85
N TYR A 203 -16.45 -4.91 -6.68
CA TYR A 203 -15.92 -6.06 -5.95
C TYR A 203 -14.74 -5.62 -5.07
N TYR A 204 -14.55 -6.29 -3.95
CA TYR A 204 -13.36 -6.22 -3.09
C TYR A 204 -13.27 -7.49 -2.24
N ARG A 205 -12.09 -7.83 -1.78
CA ARG A 205 -11.88 -8.96 -0.89
C ARG A 205 -12.32 -8.60 0.53
N LYS A 206 -13.12 -9.46 1.15
CA LYS A 206 -13.60 -9.31 2.54
C LYS A 206 -12.67 -9.98 3.56
N ASP A 207 -11.62 -10.61 3.09
CA ASP A 207 -10.65 -11.37 3.89
C ASP A 207 -9.25 -10.77 3.92
N ILE A 208 -9.10 -9.48 3.59
CA ILE A 208 -7.81 -8.80 3.75
C ILE A 208 -7.36 -8.95 5.20
N GLY A 209 -6.12 -9.42 5.41
CA GLY A 209 -5.60 -9.74 6.73
C GLY A 209 -5.98 -11.14 7.25
N PHE A 210 -6.48 -12.04 6.42
CA PHE A 210 -6.85 -13.41 6.81
C PHE A 210 -5.66 -14.25 7.32
N ASP A 211 -4.47 -13.82 7.06
CA ASP A 211 -3.17 -14.42 7.38
C ASP A 211 -2.56 -13.87 8.69
N LEU A 212 -3.37 -13.17 9.49
CA LEU A 212 -2.97 -12.52 10.73
C LEU A 212 -3.13 -13.42 11.97
#